data_932b24589a9015c8573cdece22eafd2f
#
_entry.id   932b24589a9015c8573cdece22eafd2f
#
_cell.length_a   1.000
_cell.length_b   1.000
_cell.length_c   1.000
_cell.angle_alpha   90.00
_cell.angle_beta   90.00
_cell.angle_gamma   90.00
#
_symmetry.space_group_name_H-M   'P 1'
#
loop_
_entity.id
_entity.type
_entity.pdbx_description
1 polymer ?
#
loop_
_entity_poly.entity_id
_entity_poly.type
_entity_poly.pdbx_seq_one_letter_code
_entity_poly.pdbx_strand_id
1 'polypeptide(L)'
;MIAAEEMPRGSRAYAVGLLAMANGLGAGVAVIALPLADIGDNGWRFIYVIALVWLAVALDLTRRLPETRRFEWHQEDVKATPVPKLRRKRLAIQMAVAFFGNMLLSPASFFQNSFLKDERGFSAGMVAVFTLVTSTPAVIGLIVGARVADQKGRRRLAVTCAPIGGLLIALSFSATGGLMWMTAIIGAIIAATAYPPLAVYRTELFPTGNRGRAAFLILASALIGGSISLLITGAIVDGGTSYGPVMLALVVGPVIVALIVFFTYPETAHRELEELNPEDHTLPVKRPNQS
;
A
#
# COMPACT_ATOMS: atom_id res chain seq x y z
N MET A 1 4.67 -1.28 11.52
CA MET A 1 4.68 -2.35 12.51
C MET A 1 4.19 -1.84 13.86
N ILE A 2 4.84 -0.87 14.49
CA ILE A 2 4.45 -0.26 15.76
C ILE A 2 2.94 0.03 15.83
N ALA A 3 2.38 0.74 14.84
CA ALA A 3 0.95 1.07 14.80
C ALA A 3 0.00 -0.14 14.78
N ALA A 4 0.41 -1.28 14.24
CA ALA A 4 -0.42 -2.49 14.23
C ALA A 4 -0.30 -3.30 15.52
N GLU A 5 0.81 -3.14 16.25
CA GLU A 5 1.09 -3.86 17.49
C GLU A 5 0.50 -3.17 18.73
N GLU A 6 0.57 -1.83 18.77
CA GLU A 6 0.08 -1.03 19.90
C GLU A 6 -1.42 -0.69 19.80
N MET A 7 -2.03 -0.83 18.61
CA MET A 7 -3.45 -0.51 18.44
C MET A 7 -4.38 -1.66 18.80
N PRO A 8 -5.54 -1.35 19.44
CA PRO A 8 -6.55 -2.34 19.74
C PRO A 8 -7.13 -2.97 18.44
N ARG A 9 -7.67 -4.19 18.57
CA ARG A 9 -8.19 -5.00 17.45
C ARG A 9 -9.17 -4.30 16.50
N GLY A 10 -9.95 -3.35 17.00
CA GLY A 10 -10.95 -2.61 16.21
C GLY A 10 -10.45 -1.33 15.54
N SER A 11 -9.13 -1.02 15.57
CA SER A 11 -8.57 0.21 15.00
C SER A 11 -7.24 0.02 14.25
N ARG A 12 -6.83 -1.22 14.01
CA ARG A 12 -5.57 -1.53 13.33
C ARG A 12 -5.57 -1.09 11.86
N ALA A 13 -6.66 -1.36 11.13
CA ALA A 13 -6.78 -0.92 9.75
C ALA A 13 -6.86 0.61 9.67
N TYR A 14 -7.50 1.25 10.64
CA TYR A 14 -7.54 2.72 10.72
C TYR A 14 -6.14 3.31 10.91
N ALA A 15 -5.34 2.78 11.82
CA ALA A 15 -3.96 3.24 12.02
C ALA A 15 -3.08 3.05 10.78
N VAL A 16 -3.19 1.89 10.09
CA VAL A 16 -2.48 1.64 8.84
C VAL A 16 -2.95 2.59 7.73
N GLY A 17 -4.24 2.90 7.67
CA GLY A 17 -4.80 3.88 6.74
C GLY A 17 -4.25 5.29 6.97
N LEU A 18 -4.13 5.73 8.23
CA LEU A 18 -3.52 7.01 8.59
C LEU A 18 -2.04 7.09 8.19
N LEU A 19 -1.28 6.01 8.36
CA LEU A 19 0.12 5.95 7.92
C LEU A 19 0.23 6.04 6.39
N ALA A 20 -0.67 5.39 5.66
CA ALA A 20 -0.73 5.49 4.20
C ALA A 20 -1.09 6.92 3.76
N MET A 21 -2.00 7.58 4.46
CA MET A 21 -2.34 8.98 4.21
C MET A 21 -1.14 9.91 4.46
N ALA A 22 -0.42 9.72 5.56
CA ALA A 22 0.79 10.49 5.84
C ALA A 22 1.86 10.32 4.76
N ASN A 23 2.03 9.08 4.25
CA ASN A 23 2.93 8.80 3.12
C ASN A 23 2.47 9.55 1.85
N GLY A 24 1.17 9.55 1.55
CA GLY A 24 0.58 10.31 0.44
C GLY A 24 0.80 11.82 0.56
N LEU A 25 0.68 12.39 1.77
CA LEU A 25 0.97 13.80 2.04
C LEU A 25 2.45 14.12 1.78
N GLY A 26 3.38 13.23 2.18
CA GLY A 26 4.80 13.39 1.88
C GLY A 26 5.08 13.41 0.37
N ALA A 27 4.45 12.53 -0.40
CA ALA A 27 4.52 12.54 -1.86
C ALA A 27 3.95 13.84 -2.44
N GLY A 28 2.85 14.36 -1.88
CA GLY A 28 2.25 15.65 -2.26
C GLY A 28 3.21 16.83 -2.09
N VAL A 29 3.98 16.86 -1.01
CA VAL A 29 5.02 17.88 -0.79
C VAL A 29 6.07 17.86 -1.90
N ALA A 30 6.51 16.68 -2.33
CA ALA A 30 7.44 16.53 -3.45
C ALA A 30 6.85 17.05 -4.77
N VAL A 31 5.56 16.80 -5.04
CA VAL A 31 4.86 17.32 -6.24
C VAL A 31 4.75 18.84 -6.20
N ILE A 32 4.43 19.43 -5.05
CA ILE A 32 4.36 20.90 -4.87
C ILE A 32 5.74 21.53 -5.07
N ALA A 33 6.83 20.82 -4.76
CA ALA A 33 8.20 21.29 -4.93
C ALA A 33 8.72 21.15 -6.37
N LEU A 34 8.03 20.43 -7.28
CA LEU A 34 8.47 20.24 -8.68
C LEU A 34 8.80 21.54 -9.44
N PRO A 35 8.04 22.66 -9.29
CA PRO A 35 8.39 23.92 -9.96
C PRO A 35 9.77 24.45 -9.59
N LEU A 36 10.34 24.06 -8.46
CA LEU A 36 11.71 24.41 -8.08
C LEU A 36 12.75 23.79 -9.03
N ALA A 37 12.41 22.70 -9.72
CA ALA A 37 13.27 22.07 -10.69
C ALA A 37 13.51 22.96 -11.92
N ASP A 38 12.61 23.88 -12.23
CA ASP A 38 12.69 24.78 -13.36
C ASP A 38 13.58 26.03 -13.08
N ILE A 39 14.10 26.17 -11.86
CA ILE A 39 15.00 27.27 -11.46
C ILE A 39 16.45 26.97 -11.91
N GLY A 40 16.66 26.91 -13.22
CA GLY A 40 17.99 26.67 -13.84
C GLY A 40 18.47 25.21 -13.73
N ASP A 41 19.64 24.92 -14.25
CA ASP A 41 20.20 23.58 -14.46
C ASP A 41 20.33 22.73 -13.17
N ASN A 42 20.39 23.37 -12.01
CA ASN A 42 20.52 22.70 -10.71
C ASN A 42 19.24 22.77 -9.85
N GLY A 43 18.15 23.29 -10.36
CA GLY A 43 16.89 23.49 -9.63
C GLY A 43 16.33 22.22 -9.01
N TRP A 44 16.47 21.08 -9.68
CA TRP A 44 16.06 19.77 -9.19
C TRP A 44 16.69 19.37 -7.83
N ARG A 45 17.89 19.89 -7.52
CA ARG A 45 18.57 19.63 -6.25
C ARG A 45 17.85 20.23 -5.04
N PHE A 46 17.13 21.34 -5.21
CA PHE A 46 16.38 21.97 -4.14
C PHE A 46 15.25 21.06 -3.62
N ILE A 47 14.67 20.22 -4.48
CA ILE A 47 13.65 19.24 -4.07
C ILE A 47 14.24 18.24 -3.06
N TYR A 48 15.47 17.79 -3.27
CA TYR A 48 16.17 16.90 -2.34
C TYR A 48 16.59 17.61 -1.05
N VAL A 49 16.91 18.90 -1.09
CA VAL A 49 17.21 19.70 0.11
C VAL A 49 15.98 19.76 1.03
N ILE A 50 14.77 19.92 0.47
CA ILE A 50 13.53 19.86 1.24
C ILE A 50 13.39 18.48 1.94
N ALA A 51 13.76 17.40 1.26
CA ALA A 51 13.74 16.07 1.86
C ALA A 51 14.73 15.93 3.04
N LEU A 52 15.86 16.66 3.04
CA LEU A 52 16.82 16.64 4.17
C LEU A 52 16.24 17.23 5.46
N VAL A 53 15.29 18.16 5.37
CA VAL A 53 14.58 18.67 6.57
C VAL A 53 13.87 17.53 7.31
N TRP A 54 13.27 16.61 6.56
CA TRP A 54 12.61 15.44 7.13
C TRP A 54 13.59 14.46 7.77
N LEU A 55 14.86 14.44 7.35
CA LEU A 55 15.88 13.61 7.99
C LEU A 55 16.10 14.05 9.44
N ALA A 56 16.15 15.35 9.72
CA ALA A 56 16.28 15.86 11.10
C ALA A 56 15.08 15.46 11.95
N VAL A 57 13.86 15.56 11.41
CA VAL A 57 12.63 15.11 12.08
C VAL A 57 12.64 13.60 12.32
N ALA A 58 13.08 12.81 11.35
CA ALA A 58 13.18 11.35 11.49
C ALA A 58 14.20 10.94 12.56
N LEU A 59 15.35 11.63 12.65
CA LEU A 59 16.36 11.39 13.67
C LEU A 59 15.86 11.74 15.08
N ASP A 60 15.11 12.83 15.24
CA ASP A 60 14.48 13.18 16.51
C ASP A 60 13.42 12.17 16.93
N LEU A 61 12.57 11.75 15.99
CA LEU A 61 11.52 10.73 16.19
C LEU A 61 12.13 9.38 16.59
N THR A 62 13.20 8.93 15.92
CA THR A 62 13.87 7.65 16.27
C THR A 62 14.43 7.65 17.68
N ARG A 63 14.82 8.80 18.21
CA ARG A 63 15.32 8.94 19.60
C ARG A 63 14.19 8.94 20.64
N ARG A 64 12.97 9.34 20.25
CA ARG A 64 11.81 9.48 21.14
C ARG A 64 10.86 8.31 21.10
N LEU A 65 10.86 7.52 20.00
CA LEU A 65 9.97 6.36 19.87
C LEU A 65 10.52 5.21 20.73
N PRO A 66 9.79 4.78 21.77
CA PRO A 66 10.14 3.57 22.51
C PRO A 66 9.93 2.35 21.61
N GLU A 67 10.62 1.26 21.93
CA GLU A 67 10.33 -0.04 21.33
C GLU A 67 8.91 -0.50 21.71
N THR A 68 8.30 -1.34 20.89
CA THR A 68 6.97 -1.86 21.19
C THR A 68 7.06 -2.81 22.39
N ARG A 69 6.10 -2.74 23.30
CA ARG A 69 6.03 -3.64 24.47
C ARG A 69 6.08 -5.11 24.06
N ARG A 70 5.50 -5.46 22.92
CA ARG A 70 5.52 -6.83 22.38
C ARG A 70 6.91 -7.25 21.94
N PHE A 71 7.71 -6.34 21.39
CA PHE A 71 9.08 -6.61 20.99
C PHE A 71 9.99 -6.76 22.20
N GLU A 72 9.82 -5.91 23.22
CA GLU A 72 10.55 -6.01 24.48
C GLU A 72 10.29 -7.34 25.19
N TRP A 73 9.03 -7.74 25.32
CA TRP A 73 8.67 -9.05 25.88
C TRP A 73 9.24 -10.21 25.06
N HIS A 74 9.22 -10.09 23.74
CA HIS A 74 9.82 -11.11 22.89
C HIS A 74 11.34 -11.19 23.05
N GLN A 75 12.05 -10.08 23.28
CA GLN A 75 13.48 -10.10 23.53
C GLN A 75 13.85 -10.73 24.87
N GLU A 76 13.06 -10.56 25.90
CA GLU A 76 13.27 -11.21 27.19
C GLU A 76 13.14 -12.74 27.09
N ASP A 77 12.21 -13.23 26.26
CA ASP A 77 11.94 -14.65 26.06
C ASP A 77 12.82 -15.30 24.98
N VAL A 78 13.35 -14.57 24.01
CA VAL A 78 14.20 -15.10 22.91
C VAL A 78 15.49 -15.73 23.44
N LYS A 79 15.95 -15.41 24.66
CA LYS A 79 17.04 -16.15 25.31
C LYS A 79 16.66 -17.60 25.64
N ALA A 80 15.37 -17.95 25.61
CA ALA A 80 14.86 -19.25 26.02
C ALA A 80 14.10 -20.01 24.90
N THR A 81 13.64 -19.37 23.81
CA THR A 81 12.76 -20.01 22.82
C THR A 81 13.27 -19.81 21.38
N PRO A 82 13.37 -20.85 20.55
CA PRO A 82 13.78 -20.70 19.15
C PRO A 82 12.73 -19.89 18.37
N VAL A 83 13.20 -19.00 17.49
CA VAL A 83 12.34 -18.20 16.60
C VAL A 83 11.38 -19.10 15.82
N PRO A 84 10.06 -18.89 15.87
CA PRO A 84 9.09 -19.75 15.19
C PRO A 84 9.42 -19.86 13.70
N LYS A 85 9.25 -21.05 13.12
CA LYS A 85 9.49 -21.23 11.68
C LYS A 85 8.49 -20.44 10.85
N LEU A 86 8.98 -19.70 9.87
CA LEU A 86 8.13 -18.94 8.95
C LEU A 86 7.19 -19.90 8.18
N ARG A 87 5.89 -19.69 8.26
CA ARG A 87 4.90 -20.53 7.55
C ARG A 87 4.97 -20.25 6.04
N ARG A 88 5.76 -21.06 5.31
CA ARG A 88 6.04 -20.89 3.89
C ARG A 88 4.79 -20.69 3.03
N LYS A 89 3.71 -21.46 3.28
CA LYS A 89 2.45 -21.34 2.53
C LYS A 89 1.80 -19.96 2.72
N ARG A 90 1.71 -19.46 3.96
CA ARG A 90 1.16 -18.11 4.23
C ARG A 90 2.00 -17.02 3.59
N LEU A 91 3.33 -17.16 3.66
CA LEU A 91 4.25 -16.22 3.03
C LEU A 91 4.08 -16.20 1.50
N ALA A 92 4.07 -17.36 0.86
CA ALA A 92 3.90 -17.47 -0.60
C ALA A 92 2.59 -16.83 -1.07
N ILE A 93 1.48 -17.05 -0.34
CA ILE A 93 0.19 -16.45 -0.64
C ILE A 93 0.26 -14.91 -0.53
N GLN A 94 0.86 -14.38 0.54
CA GLN A 94 1.02 -12.95 0.73
C GLN A 94 1.95 -12.31 -0.31
N MET A 95 3.02 -13.00 -0.68
CA MET A 95 3.92 -12.58 -1.76
C MET A 95 3.19 -12.53 -3.10
N ALA A 96 2.36 -13.52 -3.40
CA ALA A 96 1.55 -13.54 -4.62
C ALA A 96 0.54 -12.36 -4.64
N VAL A 97 -0.16 -12.12 -3.53
CA VAL A 97 -1.07 -10.95 -3.43
C VAL A 97 -0.31 -9.64 -3.63
N ALA A 98 0.87 -9.50 -3.07
CA ALA A 98 1.69 -8.29 -3.23
C ALA A 98 2.22 -8.13 -4.67
N PHE A 99 2.67 -9.22 -5.29
CA PHE A 99 3.12 -9.26 -6.67
C PHE A 99 2.02 -8.82 -7.64
N PHE A 100 0.88 -9.53 -7.62
CA PHE A 100 -0.24 -9.25 -8.52
C PHE A 100 -0.93 -7.92 -8.21
N GLY A 101 -0.96 -7.50 -6.95
CA GLY A 101 -1.50 -6.19 -6.54
C GLY A 101 -0.73 -5.02 -7.14
N ASN A 102 0.58 -5.17 -7.34
CA ASN A 102 1.42 -4.12 -7.93
C ASN A 102 1.47 -4.15 -9.47
N MET A 103 1.00 -5.22 -10.11
CA MET A 103 1.05 -5.36 -11.58
C MET A 103 0.35 -4.23 -12.33
N LEU A 104 -0.78 -3.74 -11.82
CA LEU A 104 -1.51 -2.62 -12.41
C LEU A 104 -1.07 -1.29 -11.81
N LEU A 105 -0.90 -1.22 -10.48
CA LEU A 105 -0.68 0.05 -9.79
C LEU A 105 0.65 0.71 -10.17
N SER A 106 1.72 -0.07 -10.35
CA SER A 106 3.02 0.47 -10.74
C SER A 106 3.02 1.09 -12.15
N PRO A 107 2.59 0.39 -13.21
CA PRO A 107 2.48 1.00 -14.53
C PRO A 107 1.48 2.16 -14.60
N ALA A 108 0.32 2.03 -13.96
CA ALA A 108 -0.67 3.10 -13.95
C ALA A 108 -0.12 4.38 -13.32
N SER A 109 0.62 4.27 -12.22
CA SER A 109 1.24 5.41 -11.56
C SER A 109 2.41 5.98 -12.37
N PHE A 110 3.28 5.13 -12.92
CA PHE A 110 4.49 5.55 -13.63
C PHE A 110 4.16 6.18 -14.98
N PHE A 111 3.32 5.53 -15.79
CA PHE A 111 3.01 5.97 -17.15
C PHE A 111 1.88 7.01 -17.23
N GLN A 112 1.24 7.36 -16.11
CA GLN A 112 0.17 8.36 -16.12
C GLN A 112 0.58 9.68 -16.77
N ASN A 113 1.77 10.18 -16.45
CA ASN A 113 2.25 11.44 -16.99
C ASN A 113 2.54 11.37 -18.49
N SER A 114 3.16 10.27 -18.95
CA SER A 114 3.42 10.04 -20.38
C SER A 114 2.11 9.89 -21.14
N PHE A 115 1.18 9.08 -20.65
CA PHE A 115 -0.15 8.94 -21.23
C PHE A 115 -0.87 10.28 -21.40
N LEU A 116 -0.88 11.11 -20.35
CA LEU A 116 -1.55 12.42 -20.41
C LEU A 116 -0.88 13.39 -21.39
N LYS A 117 0.45 13.36 -21.50
CA LYS A 117 1.19 14.21 -22.45
C LYS A 117 1.09 13.69 -23.87
N ASP A 118 1.39 12.41 -24.08
CA ASP A 118 1.65 11.85 -25.41
C ASP A 118 0.34 11.46 -26.11
N GLU A 119 -0.63 10.89 -25.40
CA GLU A 119 -1.92 10.49 -26.00
C GLU A 119 -3.04 11.50 -25.80
N ARG A 120 -2.99 12.33 -24.77
CA ARG A 120 -4.05 13.32 -24.46
C ARG A 120 -3.65 14.77 -24.76
N GLY A 121 -2.38 15.02 -25.07
CA GLY A 121 -1.88 16.36 -25.40
C GLY A 121 -1.92 17.34 -24.23
N PHE A 122 -1.90 16.85 -22.97
CA PHE A 122 -1.96 17.72 -21.81
C PHE A 122 -0.65 18.47 -21.61
N SER A 123 -0.75 19.77 -21.32
CA SER A 123 0.40 20.55 -20.85
C SER A 123 0.86 20.06 -19.46
N ALA A 124 2.09 20.35 -19.08
CA ALA A 124 2.63 20.00 -17.76
C ALA A 124 1.74 20.51 -16.60
N GLY A 125 1.18 21.72 -16.73
CA GLY A 125 0.23 22.26 -15.76
C GLY A 125 -1.06 21.45 -15.67
N MET A 126 -1.62 21.02 -16.80
CA MET A 126 -2.83 20.20 -16.83
C MET A 126 -2.58 18.79 -16.25
N VAL A 127 -1.41 18.21 -16.49
CA VAL A 127 -0.97 16.94 -15.86
C VAL A 127 -0.92 17.08 -14.33
N ALA A 128 -0.37 18.19 -13.82
CA ALA A 128 -0.31 18.46 -12.39
C ALA A 128 -1.74 18.60 -11.80
N VAL A 129 -2.61 19.36 -12.46
CA VAL A 129 -4.03 19.50 -12.05
C VAL A 129 -4.72 18.15 -12.07
N PHE A 130 -4.56 17.35 -13.13
CA PHE A 130 -5.15 16.02 -13.21
C PHE A 130 -4.69 15.14 -12.04
N THR A 131 -3.39 15.09 -11.80
CA THR A 131 -2.81 14.29 -10.71
C THR A 131 -3.35 14.72 -9.34
N LEU A 132 -3.39 16.02 -9.05
CA LEU A 132 -3.92 16.52 -7.78
C LEU A 132 -5.41 16.20 -7.62
N VAL A 133 -6.22 16.47 -8.63
CA VAL A 133 -7.68 16.27 -8.58
C VAL A 133 -8.05 14.79 -8.49
N THR A 134 -7.31 13.91 -9.14
CA THR A 134 -7.60 12.47 -9.14
C THR A 134 -7.02 11.74 -7.94
N SER A 135 -5.86 12.17 -7.41
CA SER A 135 -5.19 11.50 -6.30
C SER A 135 -5.66 11.96 -4.92
N THR A 136 -6.01 13.25 -4.75
CA THR A 136 -6.46 13.77 -3.45
C THR A 136 -7.70 13.06 -2.90
N PRO A 137 -8.75 12.76 -3.69
CA PRO A 137 -9.92 12.04 -3.21
C PRO A 137 -9.64 10.60 -2.74
N ALA A 138 -8.52 10.00 -3.13
CA ALA A 138 -8.10 8.67 -2.65
C ALA A 138 -7.95 8.63 -1.12
N VAL A 139 -7.66 9.77 -0.48
CA VAL A 139 -7.63 9.89 0.99
C VAL A 139 -8.98 9.50 1.61
N ILE A 140 -10.09 9.87 0.98
CA ILE A 140 -11.44 9.46 1.41
C ILE A 140 -11.53 7.93 1.38
N GLY A 141 -11.05 7.31 0.30
CA GLY A 141 -11.01 5.85 0.16
C GLY A 141 -10.19 5.18 1.27
N LEU A 142 -9.02 5.73 1.62
CA LEU A 142 -8.19 5.21 2.72
C LEU A 142 -8.93 5.26 4.08
N ILE A 143 -9.55 6.40 4.41
CA ILE A 143 -10.25 6.58 5.69
C ILE A 143 -11.49 5.68 5.77
N VAL A 144 -12.33 5.70 4.72
CA VAL A 144 -13.55 4.88 4.64
C VAL A 144 -13.19 3.41 4.65
N GLY A 145 -12.22 3.01 3.81
CA GLY A 145 -11.74 1.63 3.73
C GLY A 145 -11.21 1.10 5.04
N ALA A 146 -10.42 1.91 5.75
CA ALA A 146 -9.89 1.56 7.05
C ALA A 146 -10.99 1.32 8.10
N ARG A 147 -11.96 2.25 8.20
CA ARG A 147 -13.09 2.14 9.15
C ARG A 147 -14.02 0.98 8.80
N VAL A 148 -14.39 0.84 7.53
CA VAL A 148 -15.27 -0.23 7.08
C VAL A 148 -14.59 -1.61 7.24
N ALA A 149 -13.28 -1.70 6.99
CA ALA A 149 -12.52 -2.93 7.20
C ALA A 149 -12.52 -3.38 8.68
N ASP A 150 -12.38 -2.44 9.61
CA ASP A 150 -12.39 -2.76 11.03
C ASP A 150 -13.80 -3.09 11.55
N GLN A 151 -14.87 -2.53 10.95
CA GLN A 151 -16.26 -2.71 11.40
C GLN A 151 -16.99 -3.87 10.71
N LYS A 152 -16.87 -3.99 9.37
CA LYS A 152 -17.68 -4.90 8.55
C LYS A 152 -16.91 -6.09 7.98
N GLY A 153 -15.61 -6.16 8.24
CA GLY A 153 -14.75 -7.22 7.77
C GLY A 153 -13.79 -6.78 6.65
N ARG A 154 -12.62 -7.36 6.69
CA ARG A 154 -11.48 -7.00 5.83
C ARG A 154 -11.52 -7.72 4.50
N ARG A 155 -11.88 -9.02 4.54
CA ARG A 155 -11.90 -9.89 3.37
C ARG A 155 -12.88 -9.41 2.30
N ARG A 156 -14.13 -9.11 2.67
CA ARG A 156 -15.16 -8.67 1.72
C ARG A 156 -14.75 -7.39 1.01
N LEU A 157 -14.24 -6.42 1.79
CA LEU A 157 -13.84 -5.13 1.24
C LEU A 157 -12.68 -5.26 0.25
N ALA A 158 -11.65 -6.05 0.58
CA ALA A 158 -10.52 -6.27 -0.31
C ALA A 158 -10.95 -6.97 -1.62
N VAL A 159 -11.80 -8.00 -1.53
CA VAL A 159 -12.29 -8.78 -2.68
C VAL A 159 -13.11 -7.93 -3.65
N THR A 160 -13.92 -7.00 -3.15
CA THR A 160 -14.78 -6.17 -4.00
C THR A 160 -14.06 -4.93 -4.53
N CYS A 161 -13.36 -4.21 -3.66
CA CYS A 161 -12.78 -2.91 -4.02
C CYS A 161 -11.51 -3.03 -4.88
N ALA A 162 -10.69 -4.09 -4.72
CA ALA A 162 -9.46 -4.21 -5.49
C ALA A 162 -9.72 -4.36 -7.01
N PRO A 163 -10.56 -5.28 -7.50
CA PRO A 163 -10.81 -5.42 -8.93
C PRO A 163 -11.63 -4.26 -9.50
N ILE A 164 -12.62 -3.74 -8.77
CA ILE A 164 -13.45 -2.62 -9.25
C ILE A 164 -12.59 -1.35 -9.37
N GLY A 165 -11.81 -1.03 -8.35
CA GLY A 165 -10.91 0.12 -8.37
C GLY A 165 -9.85 -0.01 -9.47
N GLY A 166 -9.26 -1.21 -9.62
CA GLY A 166 -8.30 -1.51 -10.68
C GLY A 166 -8.91 -1.34 -12.07
N LEU A 167 -10.12 -1.85 -12.31
CA LEU A 167 -10.82 -1.70 -13.58
C LEU A 167 -11.10 -0.23 -13.91
N LEU A 168 -11.57 0.56 -12.95
CA LEU A 168 -11.86 1.98 -13.16
C LEU A 168 -10.58 2.78 -13.43
N ILE A 169 -9.47 2.48 -12.75
CA ILE A 169 -8.16 3.06 -13.05
C ILE A 169 -7.74 2.70 -14.47
N ALA A 170 -7.84 1.43 -14.88
CA ALA A 170 -7.49 1.01 -16.24
C ALA A 170 -8.38 1.67 -17.30
N LEU A 171 -9.67 1.79 -17.04
CA LEU A 171 -10.62 2.47 -17.94
C LEU A 171 -10.28 3.95 -18.12
N SER A 172 -9.68 4.63 -17.16
CA SER A 172 -9.27 6.02 -17.31
C SER A 172 -8.21 6.22 -18.40
N PHE A 173 -7.41 5.20 -18.71
CA PHE A 173 -6.44 5.23 -19.82
C PHE A 173 -7.09 5.02 -21.20
N SER A 174 -8.30 4.47 -21.24
CA SER A 174 -9.07 4.29 -22.49
C SER A 174 -10.09 5.40 -22.73
N ALA A 175 -10.57 6.02 -21.67
CA ALA A 175 -11.60 7.05 -21.71
C ALA A 175 -11.04 8.42 -22.14
N THR A 176 -11.93 9.33 -22.52
CA THR A 176 -11.63 10.71 -22.90
C THR A 176 -12.55 11.70 -22.19
N GLY A 177 -12.14 12.98 -22.16
CA GLY A 177 -12.96 14.05 -21.59
C GLY A 177 -13.37 13.80 -20.13
N GLY A 178 -14.60 14.15 -19.79
CA GLY A 178 -15.14 14.01 -18.43
C GLY A 178 -15.15 12.58 -17.89
N LEU A 179 -15.34 11.57 -18.77
CA LEU A 179 -15.34 10.17 -18.37
C LEU A 179 -13.98 9.71 -17.86
N MET A 180 -12.88 10.18 -18.45
CA MET A 180 -11.52 9.92 -18.02
C MET A 180 -11.31 10.42 -16.57
N TRP A 181 -11.72 11.66 -16.29
CA TRP A 181 -11.63 12.23 -14.95
C TRP A 181 -12.47 11.45 -13.93
N MET A 182 -13.72 11.16 -14.28
CA MET A 182 -14.62 10.41 -13.38
C MET A 182 -14.09 9.02 -13.06
N THR A 183 -13.65 8.26 -14.06
CA THR A 183 -13.13 6.92 -13.85
C THR A 183 -11.82 6.95 -13.07
N ALA A 184 -10.95 7.93 -13.28
CA ALA A 184 -9.73 8.12 -12.50
C ALA A 184 -10.02 8.44 -11.03
N ILE A 185 -10.92 9.41 -10.75
CA ILE A 185 -11.27 9.81 -9.38
C ILE A 185 -11.94 8.67 -8.63
N ILE A 186 -13.00 8.09 -9.20
CA ILE A 186 -13.76 7.01 -8.55
C ILE A 186 -12.88 5.77 -8.40
N GLY A 187 -12.08 5.46 -9.42
CA GLY A 187 -11.13 4.37 -9.40
C GLY A 187 -10.09 4.52 -8.29
N ALA A 188 -9.53 5.72 -8.13
CA ALA A 188 -8.57 6.02 -7.06
C ALA A 188 -9.20 5.87 -5.67
N ILE A 189 -10.42 6.36 -5.46
CA ILE A 189 -11.15 6.22 -4.18
C ILE A 189 -11.38 4.73 -3.87
N ILE A 190 -11.92 3.97 -4.83
CA ILE A 190 -12.25 2.56 -4.61
C ILE A 190 -10.99 1.70 -4.44
N ALA A 191 -9.94 1.92 -5.24
CA ALA A 191 -8.68 1.22 -5.08
C ALA A 191 -8.03 1.51 -3.73
N ALA A 192 -8.04 2.78 -3.30
CA ALA A 192 -7.54 3.19 -1.99
C ALA A 192 -8.32 2.54 -0.83
N THR A 193 -9.62 2.29 -1.01
CA THR A 193 -10.46 1.58 -0.02
C THR A 193 -10.00 0.13 0.20
N ALA A 194 -9.42 -0.53 -0.80
CA ALA A 194 -8.88 -1.88 -0.68
C ALA A 194 -7.52 -1.95 0.04
N TYR A 195 -6.79 -0.83 0.13
CA TYR A 195 -5.42 -0.81 0.66
C TYR A 195 -5.32 -1.15 2.16
N PRO A 196 -6.07 -0.50 3.09
CA PRO A 196 -5.94 -0.75 4.52
C PRO A 196 -6.18 -2.22 4.90
N PRO A 197 -7.25 -2.89 4.45
CA PRO A 197 -7.46 -4.30 4.77
C PRO A 197 -6.33 -5.19 4.26
N LEU A 198 -5.82 -4.98 3.05
CA LEU A 198 -4.71 -5.76 2.49
C LEU A 198 -3.39 -5.51 3.23
N ALA A 199 -3.15 -4.27 3.66
CA ALA A 199 -1.94 -3.91 4.38
C ALA A 199 -1.90 -4.50 5.81
N VAL A 200 -3.03 -4.57 6.49
CA VAL A 200 -3.13 -5.16 7.84
C VAL A 200 -2.86 -6.66 7.83
N TYR A 201 -3.29 -7.39 6.82
CA TYR A 201 -2.98 -8.82 6.70
C TYR A 201 -1.48 -9.13 6.72
N ARG A 202 -0.64 -8.23 6.23
CA ARG A 202 0.83 -8.39 6.25
C ARG A 202 1.40 -8.45 7.67
N THR A 203 0.74 -7.80 8.61
CA THR A 203 1.18 -7.77 10.01
C THR A 203 0.47 -8.80 10.87
N GLU A 204 -0.78 -9.13 10.59
CA GLU A 204 -1.58 -10.02 11.42
C GLU A 204 -1.34 -11.51 11.17
N LEU A 205 -0.94 -11.88 9.95
CA LEU A 205 -0.77 -13.29 9.58
C LEU A 205 0.59 -13.88 9.94
N PHE A 206 1.48 -13.09 10.58
CA PHE A 206 2.82 -13.55 10.96
C PHE A 206 3.11 -13.27 12.44
N PRO A 207 3.75 -14.24 13.13
CA PRO A 207 4.16 -14.10 14.51
C PRO A 207 5.20 -12.97 14.66
N THR A 208 5.25 -12.35 15.83
CA THR A 208 6.05 -11.16 16.15
C THR A 208 7.52 -11.32 15.75
N GLY A 209 8.14 -12.46 16.07
CA GLY A 209 9.56 -12.70 15.78
C GLY A 209 9.93 -12.80 14.29
N ASN A 210 8.97 -13.11 13.41
CA ASN A 210 9.20 -13.26 11.96
C ASN A 210 8.53 -12.17 11.11
N ARG A 211 7.78 -11.27 11.72
CA ARG A 211 6.98 -10.25 11.03
C ARG A 211 7.83 -9.34 10.15
N GLY A 212 8.99 -8.91 10.62
CA GLY A 212 9.91 -8.07 9.86
C GLY A 212 10.43 -8.76 8.61
N ARG A 213 10.87 -10.02 8.74
CA ARG A 213 11.36 -10.82 7.61
C ARG A 213 10.26 -11.10 6.60
N ALA A 214 9.05 -11.43 7.05
CA ALA A 214 7.90 -11.62 6.18
C ALA A 214 7.55 -10.34 5.43
N ALA A 215 7.48 -9.20 6.12
CA ALA A 215 7.18 -7.91 5.52
C ALA A 215 8.19 -7.51 4.44
N PHE A 216 9.49 -7.76 4.67
CA PHE A 216 10.53 -7.53 3.68
C PHE A 216 10.32 -8.37 2.41
N LEU A 217 10.11 -9.68 2.55
CA LEU A 217 9.92 -10.58 1.41
C LEU A 217 8.64 -10.25 0.62
N ILE A 218 7.56 -9.88 1.31
CA ILE A 218 6.31 -9.44 0.68
C ILE A 218 6.53 -8.15 -0.10
N LEU A 219 7.26 -7.17 0.47
CA LEU A 219 7.58 -5.92 -0.22
C LEU A 219 8.48 -6.16 -1.43
N ALA A 220 9.51 -7.00 -1.30
CA ALA A 220 10.38 -7.37 -2.42
C ALA A 220 9.57 -8.01 -3.56
N SER A 221 8.63 -8.91 -3.24
CA SER A 221 7.73 -9.51 -4.23
C SER A 221 6.84 -8.47 -4.93
N ALA A 222 6.32 -7.49 -4.19
CA ALA A 222 5.55 -6.38 -4.75
C ALA A 222 6.37 -5.56 -5.76
N LEU A 223 7.61 -5.23 -5.39
CA LEU A 223 8.52 -4.48 -6.27
C LEU A 223 8.88 -5.28 -7.53
N ILE A 224 9.14 -6.57 -7.40
CA ILE A 224 9.40 -7.45 -8.55
C ILE A 224 8.19 -7.47 -9.50
N GLY A 225 6.97 -7.65 -8.97
CA GLY A 225 5.74 -7.63 -9.78
C GLY A 225 5.53 -6.30 -10.50
N GLY A 226 5.76 -5.18 -9.79
CA GLY A 226 5.72 -3.85 -10.36
C GLY A 226 6.77 -3.64 -11.45
N SER A 227 8.02 -4.04 -11.22
CA SER A 227 9.11 -3.88 -12.20
C SER A 227 8.87 -4.69 -13.47
N ILE A 228 8.44 -5.95 -13.33
CA ILE A 228 8.13 -6.80 -14.49
C ILE A 228 6.99 -6.18 -15.31
N SER A 229 5.93 -5.72 -14.66
CA SER A 229 4.81 -5.11 -15.37
C SER A 229 5.16 -3.77 -16.02
N LEU A 230 6.04 -2.98 -15.41
CA LEU A 230 6.58 -1.76 -16.00
C LEU A 230 7.36 -2.06 -17.29
N LEU A 231 8.25 -3.05 -17.25
CA LEU A 231 9.03 -3.45 -18.42
C LEU A 231 8.14 -3.97 -19.56
N ILE A 232 7.16 -4.81 -19.24
CA ILE A 232 6.21 -5.33 -20.22
C ILE A 232 5.38 -4.20 -20.81
N THR A 233 4.84 -3.29 -19.98
CA THR A 233 4.05 -2.16 -20.43
C THR A 233 4.88 -1.25 -21.34
N GLY A 234 6.11 -0.89 -20.94
CA GLY A 234 7.00 -0.07 -21.74
C GLY A 234 7.28 -0.69 -23.11
N ALA A 235 7.67 -1.97 -23.14
CA ALA A 235 7.97 -2.67 -24.39
C ALA A 235 6.76 -2.74 -25.35
N ILE A 236 5.53 -2.93 -24.84
CA ILE A 236 4.32 -2.98 -25.66
C ILE A 236 3.96 -1.60 -26.19
N VAL A 237 4.09 -0.56 -25.36
CA VAL A 237 3.78 0.82 -25.76
C VAL A 237 4.83 1.34 -26.73
N ASP A 238 6.11 1.06 -26.53
CA ASP A 238 7.20 1.40 -27.48
C ASP A 238 7.00 0.69 -28.84
N GLY A 239 6.34 -0.47 -28.85
CA GLY A 239 5.90 -1.19 -30.06
C GLY A 239 4.71 -0.54 -30.79
N GLY A 240 4.21 0.62 -30.32
CA GLY A 240 3.12 1.38 -30.96
C GLY A 240 1.72 1.09 -30.46
N THR A 241 1.57 0.29 -29.40
CA THR A 241 0.27 0.05 -28.75
C THR A 241 -0.06 1.18 -27.79
N SER A 242 -1.31 1.69 -27.78
CA SER A 242 -1.76 2.68 -26.82
C SER A 242 -1.81 2.13 -25.37
N TYR A 243 -1.74 3.02 -24.37
CA TYR A 243 -1.76 2.63 -22.95
C TYR A 243 -3.07 1.94 -22.52
N GLY A 244 -4.22 2.33 -23.08
CA GLY A 244 -5.53 1.85 -22.66
C GLY A 244 -5.68 0.32 -22.68
N PRO A 245 -5.49 -0.37 -23.81
CA PRO A 245 -5.55 -1.84 -23.89
C PRO A 245 -4.56 -2.55 -22.95
N VAL A 246 -3.35 -2.00 -22.80
CA VAL A 246 -2.33 -2.59 -21.92
C VAL A 246 -2.77 -2.51 -20.46
N MET A 247 -3.27 -1.34 -20.01
CA MET A 247 -3.76 -1.17 -18.64
C MET A 247 -4.99 -2.05 -18.36
N LEU A 248 -5.89 -2.22 -19.34
CA LEU A 248 -7.03 -3.14 -19.22
C LEU A 248 -6.58 -4.60 -19.08
N ALA A 249 -5.56 -5.03 -19.80
CA ALA A 249 -4.99 -6.38 -19.65
C ALA A 249 -4.39 -6.58 -18.24
N LEU A 250 -3.76 -5.55 -17.66
CA LEU A 250 -3.17 -5.62 -16.33
C LEU A 250 -4.21 -5.69 -15.20
N VAL A 251 -5.51 -5.48 -15.47
CA VAL A 251 -6.59 -5.69 -14.48
C VAL A 251 -6.64 -7.14 -14.01
N VAL A 252 -6.08 -8.07 -14.77
CA VAL A 252 -5.90 -9.47 -14.33
C VAL A 252 -5.20 -9.56 -12.96
N GLY A 253 -4.28 -8.65 -12.67
CA GLY A 253 -3.58 -8.61 -11.37
C GLY A 253 -4.52 -8.40 -10.17
N PRO A 254 -5.26 -7.29 -10.08
CA PRO A 254 -6.28 -7.08 -9.05
C PRO A 254 -7.36 -8.17 -8.98
N VAL A 255 -7.74 -8.77 -10.10
CA VAL A 255 -8.68 -9.91 -10.13
C VAL A 255 -8.06 -11.13 -9.45
N ILE A 256 -6.81 -11.47 -9.77
CA ILE A 256 -6.09 -12.57 -9.10
C ILE A 256 -5.96 -12.29 -7.61
N VAL A 257 -5.66 -11.06 -7.20
CA VAL A 257 -5.64 -10.66 -5.78
C VAL A 257 -6.98 -10.96 -5.11
N ALA A 258 -8.09 -10.55 -5.72
CA ALA A 258 -9.42 -10.80 -5.19
C ALA A 258 -9.72 -12.29 -5.07
N LEU A 259 -9.37 -13.10 -6.05
CA LEU A 259 -9.53 -14.56 -6.01
C LEU A 259 -8.68 -15.20 -4.89
N ILE A 260 -7.40 -14.83 -4.80
CA ILE A 260 -6.53 -15.35 -3.74
C ILE A 260 -7.10 -14.98 -2.37
N VAL A 261 -7.47 -13.72 -2.15
CA VAL A 261 -8.02 -13.25 -0.88
C VAL A 261 -9.34 -13.97 -0.57
N PHE A 262 -10.20 -14.15 -1.56
CA PHE A 262 -11.48 -14.84 -1.40
C PHE A 262 -11.32 -16.29 -0.96
N PHE A 263 -10.39 -17.05 -1.53
CA PHE A 263 -10.24 -18.46 -1.23
C PHE A 263 -9.30 -18.78 -0.07
N THR A 264 -8.35 -17.89 0.25
CA THR A 264 -7.26 -18.26 1.16
C THR A 264 -7.18 -17.43 2.43
N TYR A 265 -7.74 -16.19 2.45
CA TYR A 265 -7.61 -15.32 3.61
C TYR A 265 -8.72 -15.56 4.62
N PRO A 266 -8.37 -15.74 5.91
CA PRO A 266 -9.35 -15.73 6.97
C PRO A 266 -9.92 -14.32 7.18
N GLU A 267 -11.13 -14.21 7.71
CA GLU A 267 -11.58 -12.94 8.26
C GLU A 267 -10.86 -12.68 9.59
N THR A 268 -10.15 -11.56 9.67
CA THR A 268 -9.33 -11.21 10.84
C THR A 268 -9.88 -10.03 11.63
N ALA A 269 -10.99 -9.43 11.17
CA ALA A 269 -11.64 -8.36 11.89
C ALA A 269 -12.08 -8.87 13.29
N HIS A 270 -11.85 -8.06 14.32
CA HIS A 270 -12.20 -8.35 15.72
C HIS A 270 -11.45 -9.54 16.37
N ARG A 271 -10.42 -10.12 15.72
CA ARG A 271 -9.59 -11.17 16.31
C ARG A 271 -8.32 -10.61 16.94
N GLU A 272 -7.88 -11.22 18.03
CA GLU A 272 -6.59 -10.90 18.63
C GLU A 272 -5.44 -11.50 17.80
N LEU A 273 -4.25 -10.87 17.88
CA LEU A 273 -3.05 -11.33 17.14
C LEU A 273 -2.62 -12.73 17.61
N GLU A 274 -2.80 -13.01 18.88
CA GLU A 274 -2.51 -14.26 19.55
C GLU A 274 -3.42 -15.40 19.02
N GLU A 275 -4.70 -15.13 18.74
CA GLU A 275 -5.62 -16.11 18.14
C GLU A 275 -5.24 -16.46 16.69
N LEU A 276 -4.68 -15.48 15.96
CA LEU A 276 -4.23 -15.66 14.58
C LEU A 276 -2.86 -16.34 14.48
N ASN A 277 -2.04 -16.18 15.52
CA ASN A 277 -0.70 -16.72 15.64
C ASN A 277 -0.52 -17.43 16.98
N PRO A 278 -1.01 -18.69 17.11
CA PRO A 278 -0.90 -19.45 18.37
C PRO A 278 0.55 -19.64 18.86
N GLU A 279 1.52 -19.45 17.96
CA GLU A 279 2.94 -19.50 18.29
C GLU A 279 3.38 -18.35 19.22
N ASP A 280 2.64 -17.24 19.24
CA ASP A 280 2.87 -16.11 20.16
C ASP A 280 2.28 -16.38 21.57
N HIS A 281 1.45 -17.44 21.76
CA HIS A 281 0.85 -17.81 23.05
C HIS A 281 1.81 -18.50 24.04
N THR A 282 2.96 -18.94 23.59
CA THR A 282 3.99 -19.52 24.49
C THR A 282 4.65 -18.46 25.36
N LEU A 283 4.33 -17.20 25.14
CA LEU A 283 4.79 -16.07 25.95
C LEU A 283 3.87 -15.91 27.16
N PRO A 284 4.37 -15.91 28.40
CA PRO A 284 3.54 -15.71 29.58
C PRO A 284 2.93 -14.30 29.52
N VAL A 285 1.64 -14.22 29.27
CA VAL A 285 0.89 -12.96 29.37
C VAL A 285 0.85 -12.55 30.84
N LYS A 286 1.82 -11.78 31.28
CA LYS A 286 1.73 -11.06 32.54
C LYS A 286 0.59 -10.04 32.41
N ARG A 287 -0.61 -10.43 32.83
CA ARG A 287 -1.74 -9.48 32.92
C ARG A 287 -1.31 -8.38 33.88
N PRO A 288 -1.38 -7.09 33.50
CA PRO A 288 -1.15 -6.02 34.44
C PRO A 288 -2.26 -6.05 35.49
N ASN A 289 -1.82 -6.22 36.73
CA ASN A 289 -2.58 -6.02 37.98
C ASN A 289 -3.90 -6.79 38.16
N GLN A 290 -3.78 -7.96 38.78
CA GLN A 290 -4.67 -8.34 39.87
C GLN A 290 -3.86 -8.13 41.17
N SER A 291 -3.90 -6.93 41.68
CA SER A 291 -3.65 -6.62 43.11
C SER A 291 -4.60 -5.52 43.49
#